data_03b0a6c52a51b20a8de6be030a5de7d5
#
_entry.id   03b0a6c52a51b20a8de6be030a5de7d5
#
_cell.length_a   1.000
_cell.length_b   1.000
_cell.length_c   1.000
_cell.angle_alpha   90.00
_cell.angle_beta   90.00
_cell.angle_gamma   90.00
#
_symmetry.space_group_name_H-M   'P 1'
#
loop_
_entity.id
_entity.type
_entity.pdbx_description
1 polymer ?
#
loop_
_entity_poly.entity_id
_entity_poly.type
_entity_poly.pdbx_seq_one_letter_code
_entity_poly.pdbx_strand_id
1 'polypeptide(L)'
;MTKIAMANFKSAMPIFKSHAYLKELEKTLKPQHFDKVFVFPDFLGLLPNAFLHFTLGAQNAYPKDCGAFTGEITSKHLEELKIHTLLIGHSERRTLLKESPSFLKEKFDXKIKLFFQKAXAFL
;
A
#
# COMPACT_ATOMS: atom_id res chain seq x y z
N MET A 1 17.45 17.35 -6.22
CA MET A 1 17.25 16.13 -5.40
C MET A 1 15.75 15.78 -5.34
N THR A 2 15.43 14.50 -5.53
CA THR A 2 14.05 14.06 -5.49
C THR A 2 13.55 14.00 -4.05
N LYS A 3 12.39 14.59 -3.82
CA LYS A 3 11.78 14.58 -2.48
C LYS A 3 10.56 13.63 -2.52
N ILE A 4 10.61 12.61 -1.69
CA ILE A 4 9.53 11.63 -1.60
C ILE A 4 9.01 11.59 -0.17
N ALA A 5 7.70 11.67 -0.01
CA ALA A 5 7.06 11.55 1.29
C ALA A 5 6.26 10.26 1.34
N MET A 6 6.32 9.57 2.44
CA MET A 6 5.54 8.35 2.65
C MET A 6 4.88 8.43 4.02
N ALA A 7 3.57 8.17 4.05
CA ALA A 7 2.81 8.18 5.29
C ALA A 7 2.21 6.79 5.51
N ASN A 8 2.65 6.13 6.56
CA ASN A 8 2.14 4.81 6.94
C ASN A 8 1.21 4.98 8.14
N PHE A 9 -0.10 4.78 7.91
CA PHE A 9 -1.09 4.94 8.98
C PHE A 9 -1.07 3.79 9.98
N LYS A 10 -0.43 2.69 9.63
CA LYS A 10 -0.42 1.50 10.48
C LYS A 10 -1.86 1.07 10.77
N SER A 11 -2.14 0.55 11.96
CA SER A 11 -3.50 0.22 12.38
C SER A 11 -4.02 1.24 13.38
N ALA A 12 -3.66 2.50 13.20
CA ALA A 12 -3.91 3.53 14.20
C ALA A 12 -5.01 4.51 13.85
N MET A 13 -5.51 4.49 12.63
CA MET A 13 -6.46 5.50 12.18
C MET A 13 -7.85 4.90 12.05
N PRO A 14 -8.88 5.45 12.70
CA PRO A 14 -10.25 4.97 12.48
C PRO A 14 -10.65 5.10 11.01
N ILE A 15 -11.48 4.17 10.53
CA ILE A 15 -11.79 4.07 9.11
C ILE A 15 -12.33 5.37 8.54
N PHE A 16 -13.35 5.94 9.16
CA PHE A 16 -13.97 7.12 8.60
C PHE A 16 -13.06 8.34 8.71
N LYS A 17 -12.25 8.38 9.74
CA LYS A 17 -11.27 9.45 9.87
C LYS A 17 -10.19 9.32 8.79
N SER A 18 -9.80 8.10 8.48
CA SER A 18 -8.85 7.85 7.42
C SER A 18 -9.39 8.34 6.08
N HIS A 19 -10.65 7.99 5.76
CA HIS A 19 -11.25 8.42 4.51
C HIS A 19 -11.33 9.94 4.42
N ALA A 20 -11.73 10.60 5.52
CA ALA A 20 -11.81 12.05 5.54
C ALA A 20 -10.44 12.68 5.36
N TYR A 21 -9.42 12.09 5.99
CA TYR A 21 -8.06 12.60 5.87
C TYR A 21 -7.56 12.53 4.42
N LEU A 22 -7.82 11.41 3.74
CA LEU A 22 -7.37 11.28 2.36
C LEU A 22 -8.01 12.32 1.46
N LYS A 23 -9.29 12.57 1.66
CA LYS A 23 -9.98 13.59 0.86
C LYS A 23 -9.45 14.99 1.15
N GLU A 24 -9.19 15.29 2.41
CA GLU A 24 -8.62 16.58 2.76
C GLU A 24 -7.20 16.73 2.24
N LEU A 25 -6.41 15.67 2.29
CA LEU A 25 -5.06 15.72 1.78
C LEU A 25 -5.04 16.03 0.28
N GLU A 26 -5.97 15.43 -0.47
CA GLU A 26 -6.06 15.70 -1.90
C GLU A 26 -6.29 17.17 -2.18
N LYS A 27 -7.08 17.84 -1.31
CA LYS A 27 -7.36 19.26 -1.48
C LYS A 27 -6.19 20.15 -1.10
N THR A 28 -5.43 19.75 -0.09
CA THR A 28 -4.44 20.66 0.51
C THR A 28 -3.01 20.42 0.04
N LEU A 29 -2.71 19.23 -0.43
CA LEU A 29 -1.35 18.91 -0.86
C LEU A 29 -1.02 19.64 -2.15
N LYS A 30 0.12 20.30 -2.19
CA LYS A 30 0.53 21.05 -3.36
C LYS A 30 1.68 20.35 -4.08
N PRO A 31 1.65 20.33 -5.41
CA PRO A 31 2.67 19.59 -6.17
C PRO A 31 4.11 20.00 -5.90
N GLN A 32 4.32 21.27 -5.53
CA GLN A 32 5.69 21.76 -5.31
C GLN A 32 6.30 21.28 -4.00
N HIS A 33 5.51 20.71 -3.10
CA HIS A 33 6.04 20.28 -1.81
C HIS A 33 6.93 19.05 -1.95
N PHE A 34 6.52 18.09 -2.76
CA PHE A 34 7.24 16.84 -2.93
C PHE A 34 7.12 16.38 -4.36
N ASP A 35 8.11 15.62 -4.81
CA ASP A 35 8.03 15.02 -6.14
C ASP A 35 7.06 13.85 -6.16
N LYS A 36 7.02 13.08 -5.08
CA LYS A 36 6.08 11.96 -4.95
C LYS A 36 5.58 11.85 -3.53
N VAL A 37 4.32 11.51 -3.39
CA VAL A 37 3.72 11.29 -2.07
C VAL A 37 2.98 9.96 -2.12
N PHE A 38 3.28 9.10 -1.16
CA PHE A 38 2.61 7.80 -1.02
C PHE A 38 1.94 7.74 0.34
N VAL A 39 0.71 7.25 0.38
CA VAL A 39 -0.04 7.13 1.63
C VAL A 39 -0.53 5.69 1.76
N PHE A 40 -0.29 5.10 2.91
CA PHE A 40 -0.58 3.68 3.16
C PHE A 40 -1.56 3.56 4.34
N PRO A 41 -2.86 3.67 4.08
CA PRO A 41 -3.85 3.36 5.13
C PRO A 41 -3.95 1.86 5.33
N ASP A 42 -4.65 1.43 6.39
CA ASP A 42 -4.89 -0.01 6.51
C ASP A 42 -5.91 -0.45 5.46
N PHE A 43 -6.17 -1.77 5.38
CA PHE A 43 -7.01 -2.28 4.30
C PHE A 43 -8.40 -1.67 4.30
N LEU A 44 -8.98 -1.46 5.48
CA LEU A 44 -10.33 -0.91 5.55
C LEU A 44 -10.36 0.57 5.20
N GLY A 45 -9.23 1.23 5.28
CA GLY A 45 -9.12 2.63 4.89
C GLY A 45 -8.80 2.85 3.42
N LEU A 46 -8.53 1.78 2.68
CA LEU A 46 -8.22 1.94 1.26
C LEU A 46 -9.47 2.33 0.47
N LEU A 47 -9.26 3.20 -0.49
CA LEU A 47 -10.28 3.61 -1.46
C LEU A 47 -9.72 3.32 -2.84
N PRO A 48 -10.57 3.30 -3.88
CA PRO A 48 -10.02 3.20 -5.22
C PRO A 48 -9.00 4.31 -5.45
N ASN A 49 -7.88 3.96 -6.08
CA ASN A 49 -6.76 4.90 -6.22
C ASN A 49 -7.06 5.91 -7.33
N ALA A 50 -7.77 6.96 -6.97
CA ALA A 50 -8.20 7.99 -7.91
C ALA A 50 -7.73 9.39 -7.52
N PHE A 51 -6.75 9.47 -6.62
CA PHE A 51 -6.23 10.77 -6.19
C PHE A 51 -5.15 11.24 -7.15
N LEU A 52 -5.12 12.56 -7.37
CA LEU A 52 -4.16 13.15 -8.30
C LEU A 52 -2.85 13.56 -7.62
N HIS A 53 -2.91 13.97 -6.36
CA HIS A 53 -1.76 14.56 -5.70
C HIS A 53 -0.96 13.58 -4.86
N PHE A 54 -1.46 12.38 -4.68
CA PHE A 54 -0.72 11.32 -3.99
C PHE A 54 -1.16 9.96 -4.49
N THR A 55 -0.36 8.96 -4.18
CA THR A 55 -0.63 7.59 -4.57
C THR A 55 -0.95 6.77 -3.33
N LEU A 56 -2.08 6.06 -3.37
CA LEU A 56 -2.40 5.10 -2.32
C LEU A 56 -1.59 3.83 -2.50
N GLY A 57 -1.14 3.29 -1.38
CA GLY A 57 -0.49 1.99 -1.37
C GLY A 57 -1.08 1.12 -0.28
N ALA A 58 -0.83 -0.17 -0.37
CA ALA A 58 -1.26 -1.11 0.64
C ALA A 58 -0.12 -1.40 1.61
N GLN A 59 -0.48 -1.63 2.87
CA GLN A 59 0.52 -1.92 3.89
C GLN A 59 1.05 -3.34 3.82
N ASN A 60 0.38 -4.21 3.07
CA ASN A 60 0.74 -5.62 3.02
C ASN A 60 -0.11 -6.29 1.94
N ALA A 61 0.30 -7.47 1.50
CA ALA A 61 -0.53 -8.33 0.67
C ALA A 61 -0.06 -9.77 0.84
N TYR A 62 -0.99 -10.70 0.75
CA TYR A 62 -0.65 -12.12 0.79
C TYR A 62 -0.07 -12.53 -0.56
N PRO A 63 0.95 -13.40 -0.58
CA PRO A 63 1.66 -13.71 -1.82
C PRO A 63 0.99 -14.80 -2.67
N LYS A 64 -0.32 -14.73 -2.79
CA LYS A 64 -1.07 -15.62 -3.66
C LYS A 64 -2.12 -14.80 -4.38
N ASP A 65 -2.57 -15.33 -5.50
CA ASP A 65 -3.51 -14.61 -6.35
C ASP A 65 -4.87 -14.48 -5.69
N CYS A 66 -5.48 -15.61 -5.41
CA CYS A 66 -6.74 -15.68 -4.70
C CYS A 66 -6.88 -17.13 -4.23
N GLY A 67 -7.86 -17.40 -3.38
CA GLY A 67 -8.08 -18.76 -2.93
C GLY A 67 -8.51 -18.84 -1.48
N ALA A 68 -8.25 -20.00 -0.88
CA ALA A 68 -8.70 -20.32 0.47
C ALA A 68 -7.70 -19.76 1.50
N PHE A 69 -7.64 -18.45 1.60
CA PHE A 69 -6.74 -17.77 2.50
C PHE A 69 -7.54 -16.79 3.35
N THR A 70 -8.37 -17.33 4.20
CA THR A 70 -9.32 -16.55 5.00
C THR A 70 -8.63 -15.39 5.70
N GLY A 71 -9.16 -14.19 5.49
CA GLY A 71 -8.63 -12.99 6.14
C GLY A 71 -7.55 -12.27 5.38
N GLU A 72 -7.02 -12.85 4.31
CA GLU A 72 -5.91 -12.25 3.58
C GLU A 72 -6.40 -11.34 2.45
N ILE A 73 -5.63 -10.31 2.21
CA ILE A 73 -5.84 -9.42 1.07
C ILE A 73 -4.78 -9.77 0.03
N THR A 74 -5.22 -10.08 -1.17
CA THR A 74 -4.29 -10.49 -2.22
C THR A 74 -4.09 -9.36 -3.23
N SER A 75 -3.13 -9.57 -4.11
CA SER A 75 -2.89 -8.58 -5.15
C SER A 75 -4.08 -8.39 -6.09
N LYS A 76 -4.92 -9.43 -6.23
CA LYS A 76 -6.14 -9.26 -7.05
C LYS A 76 -7.08 -8.24 -6.45
N HIS A 77 -7.27 -8.26 -5.13
CA HIS A 77 -8.10 -7.23 -4.48
C HIS A 77 -7.52 -5.84 -4.74
N LEU A 78 -6.21 -5.72 -4.60
CA LEU A 78 -5.58 -4.42 -4.77
C LEU A 78 -5.66 -3.93 -6.20
N GLU A 79 -5.54 -4.84 -7.15
CA GLU A 79 -5.65 -4.47 -8.55
C GLU A 79 -7.03 -3.89 -8.88
N GLU A 80 -8.08 -4.48 -8.29
CA GLU A 80 -9.43 -3.96 -8.49
C GLU A 80 -9.58 -2.53 -7.98
N LEU A 81 -8.83 -2.18 -6.94
CA LEU A 81 -8.81 -0.81 -6.42
C LEU A 81 -7.78 0.07 -7.14
N LYS A 82 -7.12 -0.46 -8.16
CA LYS A 82 -6.06 0.24 -8.89
C LYS A 82 -4.93 0.67 -7.98
N ILE A 83 -4.59 -0.18 -7.03
CA ILE A 83 -3.50 0.06 -6.11
C ILE A 83 -2.32 -0.81 -6.52
N HIS A 84 -1.23 -0.16 -6.90
CA HIS A 84 -0.07 -0.85 -7.46
C HIS A 84 1.20 -0.61 -6.64
N THR A 85 1.05 -0.03 -5.46
CA THR A 85 2.15 0.27 -4.55
C THR A 85 1.94 -0.53 -3.27
N LEU A 86 3.01 -1.11 -2.75
CA LEU A 86 2.89 -2.08 -1.67
C LEU A 86 4.09 -1.96 -0.74
N LEU A 87 3.84 -1.93 0.56
CA LEU A 87 4.90 -2.12 1.55
C LEU A 87 5.13 -3.62 1.74
N ILE A 88 6.37 -4.03 1.67
CA ILE A 88 6.74 -5.43 1.89
C ILE A 88 7.80 -5.45 2.97
N GLY A 89 7.59 -6.29 3.99
CA GLY A 89 8.62 -6.53 4.99
C GLY A 89 8.82 -5.39 5.97
N HIS A 90 7.77 -4.63 6.25
CA HIS A 90 7.87 -3.61 7.29
C HIS A 90 8.36 -4.25 8.58
N SER A 91 9.16 -3.51 9.35
CA SER A 91 9.80 -4.08 10.53
C SER A 91 8.80 -4.65 11.53
N GLU A 92 7.63 -4.04 11.66
CA GLU A 92 6.61 -4.57 12.55
C GLU A 92 6.17 -5.97 12.14
N ARG A 93 6.04 -6.21 10.84
CA ARG A 93 5.63 -7.53 10.36
C ARG A 93 6.73 -8.56 10.57
N ARG A 94 7.98 -8.16 10.38
CA ARG A 94 9.10 -9.08 10.61
C ARG A 94 9.26 -9.39 12.08
N THR A 95 9.09 -8.38 12.93
CA THR A 95 9.32 -8.55 14.38
C THR A 95 8.12 -9.18 15.08
N LEU A 96 6.91 -8.66 14.84
CA LEU A 96 5.72 -9.10 15.57
C LEU A 96 5.10 -10.35 14.97
N LEU A 97 5.09 -10.43 13.64
CA LEU A 97 4.44 -11.55 12.95
C LEU A 97 5.43 -12.56 12.40
N LYS A 98 6.70 -12.34 12.66
CA LYS A 98 7.76 -13.31 12.33
C LYS A 98 7.84 -13.67 10.86
N GLU A 99 7.56 -12.72 9.98
CA GLU A 99 7.68 -12.99 8.56
C GLU A 99 9.12 -13.28 8.19
N SER A 100 9.34 -14.42 7.54
CA SER A 100 10.67 -14.88 7.19
C SER A 100 11.16 -14.24 5.90
N PRO A 101 12.47 -14.23 5.65
CA PRO A 101 12.98 -13.74 4.37
C PRO A 101 12.38 -14.47 3.17
N SER A 102 12.17 -15.78 3.27
CA SER A 102 11.59 -16.51 2.15
C SER A 102 10.13 -16.10 1.90
N PHE A 103 9.38 -15.83 2.96
CA PHE A 103 8.00 -15.37 2.81
C PHE A 103 7.97 -13.97 2.18
N LEU A 104 8.88 -13.11 2.58
CA LEU A 104 8.97 -11.78 1.98
C LEU A 104 9.32 -11.86 0.50
N LYS A 105 10.19 -12.81 0.14
CA LYS A 105 10.51 -13.01 -1.27
C LYS A 105 9.28 -13.45 -2.06
N GLU A 106 8.46 -14.32 -1.48
CA GLU A 106 7.22 -14.72 -2.14
C GLU A 106 6.32 -13.51 -2.41
N LYS A 107 6.21 -12.61 -1.43
CA LYS A 107 5.42 -11.40 -1.61
C LYS A 107 5.97 -10.53 -2.73
N PHE A 108 7.27 -10.39 -2.78
CA PHE A 108 7.92 -9.60 -3.81
C PHE A 108 7.64 -10.21 -5.18
N ASP A 109 7.79 -11.48 -5.30
CA ASP A 109 7.57 -12.15 -6.58
C ASP A 109 6.13 -12.07 -7.05
N UNK A 110 5.39 -12.09 -6.17
CA UNK A 110 4.11 -12.01 -6.46
C UNK A 110 3.75 -10.78 -6.99
N LYS A 111 4.19 -9.87 -6.36
CA LYS A 111 3.90 -8.54 -6.83
C LYS A 111 4.44 -8.29 -8.24
N ILE A 112 5.65 -8.65 -8.45
CA ILE A 112 6.25 -8.47 -9.77
C ILE A 112 5.45 -9.21 -10.83
N LYS A 113 5.05 -10.43 -10.53
CA LYS A 113 4.32 -11.24 -11.48
C LYS A 113 2.99 -10.59 -11.87
N LEU A 114 2.31 -9.98 -10.90
CA LEU A 114 0.95 -9.47 -11.12
C LEU A 114 0.92 -8.00 -11.52
N PHE A 115 1.89 -7.23 -11.07
CA PHE A 115 1.84 -5.78 -11.28
C PHE A 115 2.99 -5.25 -12.11
N PHE A 116 3.79 -6.11 -12.68
CA PHE A 116 5.06 -5.72 -13.31
C PHE A 116 4.91 -4.55 -14.27
N GLN A 117 3.88 -4.58 -15.08
CA GLN A 117 3.75 -3.58 -16.13
C GLN A 117 3.28 -2.21 -15.62
N LYS A 118 2.84 -2.14 -14.39
CA LYS A 118 2.22 -0.91 -13.91
C LYS A 118 2.87 -0.35 -12.65
N ALA A 119 3.78 -1.05 -12.03
CA ALA A 119 4.16 -0.73 -10.65
C ALA A 119 5.55 -0.19 -10.47
N UNK A 120 5.74 0.58 -9.83
CA UNK A 120 6.80 0.92 -9.40
C UNK A 120 6.89 0.30 -8.24
N ALA A 121 7.54 -0.46 -7.98
CA ALA A 121 7.67 -1.23 -6.77
C ALA A 121 8.56 -0.51 -5.77
N PHE A 122 8.08 -0.42 -4.58
CA PHE A 122 8.83 0.17 -3.47
C PHE A 122 8.95 -0.84 -2.35
N LEU A 123 10.17 -1.04 -1.88
CA LEU A 123 10.45 -1.96 -0.80
C LEU A 123 10.84 -1.22 0.47
#